data_cbea636fa01d2db9eefe6fbc631974cf
#
_entry.id   cbea636fa01d2db9eefe6fbc631974cf
#
_cell.length_a   1.000
_cell.length_b   1.000
_cell.length_c   1.000
_cell.angle_alpha   90.00
_cell.angle_beta   90.00
_cell.angle_gamma   90.00
#
_symmetry.space_group_name_H-M   'P 1'
#
loop_
_entity.id
_entity.type
_entity.pdbx_description
1 polymer ?
#
loop_
_entity_poly.entity_id
_entity_poly.type
_entity_poly.pdbx_seq_one_letter_code
_entity_poly.pdbx_strand_id
1 'polypeptide(L)'
;VAGRDPGRRKVEMIERESIVGHRRNGKAPRKSTKKGLSVPRYFSTKGVDPAQELAWEVRTAGISGEGGKAIFEQKDVEVPKSWSALATNVVASKYFRGPLGSPERERSVRQLVGRVVRTIGAWGRKDGYFASEEDAVTFEAELSHLLYRQKMSFNSPVWFNVGVEEHPQCSACFINSVSDSMDSILRLAHTEGMLFKYGSGAGSNLSRIRSSKEPLSGGGEASGPVSFMRGFDAFAGVIKSGGKTRRAAKMVILNADHPDIEEFVECKATEEKKAWALIEAGYDGGFNVHGGAYDSVFFQNANHSVRVTDAFMQAVQADGDWPLIGRIDGRVITTVKARALMRRITEAAWLCGDPGMQFDTTVNAWHTCSSSGRINASNPCSEYMFLDDSACNLASLNLMHFRSIDGGFDSESFRRAVDLTILAQEILVSNARYPTESIGKNSEAYRPLGLGYANLGALLMASGVPYDSEAGRACAAAITALMTGEAYAMSARIAAHTGPFSAFEQNRQPCLAVLRKHAAEVERIDRHAPPDVVTAARGSWAEAIRLGDLHGVRN
;
A
#
# COMPACT_ATOMS: atom_id res chain seq x y z
N VAL A 1 -4.43 -54.81 13.71
CA VAL A 1 -3.82 -54.01 14.76
C VAL A 1 -3.21 -52.79 14.08
N ALA A 2 -3.92 -51.66 14.08
CA ALA A 2 -3.51 -50.41 13.42
C ALA A 2 -2.74 -49.56 14.42
N GLY A 3 -1.45 -49.31 14.14
CA GLY A 3 -0.60 -48.38 14.88
C GLY A 3 -0.98 -46.93 14.57
N ARG A 4 -1.31 -46.15 15.60
CA ARG A 4 -1.52 -44.68 15.52
C ARG A 4 -0.16 -44.00 15.54
N ASP A 5 0.08 -43.16 14.54
CA ASP A 5 1.27 -42.32 14.42
C ASP A 5 1.24 -41.17 15.42
N PRO A 6 2.23 -40.99 16.32
CA PRO A 6 2.30 -39.89 17.30
C PRO A 6 2.73 -38.54 16.69
N GLY A 7 3.18 -38.51 15.44
CA GLY A 7 3.70 -37.28 14.81
C GLY A 7 2.65 -36.23 14.43
N ARG A 8 1.43 -36.65 14.14
CA ARG A 8 0.36 -35.75 13.68
C ARG A 8 -0.20 -34.81 14.76
N ARG A 9 -0.13 -35.19 16.03
CA ARG A 9 -0.62 -34.34 17.14
C ARG A 9 0.33 -33.20 17.56
N LYS A 10 1.63 -33.30 17.26
CA LYS A 10 2.59 -32.23 17.59
C LYS A 10 2.58 -31.09 16.57
N VAL A 11 2.28 -31.35 15.32
CA VAL A 11 2.19 -30.31 14.28
C VAL A 11 0.93 -29.46 14.45
N GLU A 12 -0.20 -30.07 14.84
CA GLU A 12 -1.43 -29.31 15.13
C GLU A 12 -1.36 -28.43 16.39
N MET A 13 -0.50 -28.78 17.37
CA MET A 13 -0.32 -27.97 18.58
C MET A 13 0.59 -26.74 18.36
N ILE A 14 1.56 -26.82 17.46
CA ILE A 14 2.45 -25.71 17.12
C ILE A 14 1.72 -24.66 16.27
N GLU A 15 0.78 -25.05 15.44
CA GLU A 15 -0.07 -24.11 14.66
C GLU A 15 -1.11 -23.38 15.53
N ARG A 16 -1.46 -23.88 16.71
CA ARG A 16 -2.44 -23.22 17.60
C ARG A 16 -1.85 -22.16 18.53
N GLU A 17 -0.57 -22.20 18.86
CA GLU A 17 0.04 -21.24 19.79
C GLU A 17 0.50 -19.91 19.14
N SER A 18 0.63 -19.85 17.81
CA SER A 18 0.98 -18.61 17.10
C SER A 18 -0.21 -17.74 16.68
N ILE A 19 -1.43 -18.11 17.10
CA ILE A 19 -2.66 -17.39 16.76
C ILE A 19 -3.29 -16.84 18.03
N VAL A 20 -2.79 -15.71 18.52
CA VAL A 20 -3.49 -14.92 19.55
C VAL A 20 -4.67 -14.23 18.89
N GLY A 21 -5.81 -14.92 18.91
CA GLY A 21 -7.10 -14.30 18.68
C GLY A 21 -7.38 -13.30 19.80
N HIS A 22 -7.47 -12.02 19.51
CA HIS A 22 -7.88 -11.01 20.47
C HIS A 22 -9.30 -11.36 20.99
N ARG A 23 -9.38 -11.96 22.19
CA ARG A 23 -10.61 -11.89 22.98
C ARG A 23 -10.78 -10.44 23.38
N ARG A 24 -11.82 -9.80 22.85
CA ARG A 24 -12.29 -8.49 23.33
C ARG A 24 -12.62 -8.60 24.84
N ASN A 25 -11.66 -8.29 25.71
CA ASN A 25 -11.93 -7.83 27.08
C ASN A 25 -11.98 -6.30 27.02
N GLY A 26 -13.12 -5.78 26.62
CA GLY A 26 -13.37 -4.36 26.63
C GLY A 26 -14.88 -4.15 26.73
N LYS A 27 -15.29 -3.30 27.65
CA LYS A 27 -16.67 -2.86 27.86
C LYS A 27 -17.39 -2.76 26.51
N ALA A 28 -18.61 -3.30 26.45
CA ALA A 28 -19.48 -3.18 25.30
C ALA A 28 -19.45 -1.73 24.77
N PRO A 29 -19.30 -1.51 23.46
CA PRO A 29 -19.26 -0.17 22.91
C PRO A 29 -20.52 0.56 23.40
N ARG A 30 -20.35 1.75 24.00
CA ARG A 30 -21.47 2.64 24.27
C ARG A 30 -22.23 2.78 22.96
N LYS A 31 -23.49 2.34 22.90
CA LYS A 31 -24.36 2.58 21.77
C LYS A 31 -24.34 4.08 21.48
N SER A 32 -23.71 4.46 20.39
CA SER A 32 -23.78 5.82 19.89
C SER A 32 -25.24 6.12 19.62
N THR A 33 -25.78 7.17 20.20
CA THR A 33 -27.12 7.70 19.90
C THR A 33 -27.15 8.42 18.55
N LYS A 34 -26.03 8.50 17.85
CA LYS A 34 -25.92 9.13 16.54
C LYS A 34 -26.33 8.15 15.44
N LYS A 35 -27.28 8.58 14.59
CA LYS A 35 -27.63 7.89 13.35
C LYS A 35 -26.39 7.70 12.49
N GLY A 36 -26.24 6.53 11.84
CA GLY A 36 -25.19 6.28 10.85
C GLY A 36 -25.27 7.24 9.65
N LEU A 37 -24.43 7.02 8.67
CA LEU A 37 -24.35 7.81 7.44
C LEU A 37 -25.51 7.49 6.50
N SER A 38 -26.11 8.51 5.90
CA SER A 38 -26.94 8.36 4.72
C SER A 38 -26.06 8.23 3.49
N VAL A 39 -26.36 7.27 2.62
CA VAL A 39 -25.64 7.01 1.38
C VAL A 39 -26.50 7.44 0.20
N PRO A 40 -26.18 8.58 -0.45
CA PRO A 40 -26.96 9.03 -1.60
C PRO A 40 -26.72 8.09 -2.81
N ARG A 41 -27.80 7.73 -3.49
CA ARG A 41 -27.74 6.98 -4.73
C ARG A 41 -27.34 7.91 -5.88
N TYR A 42 -26.35 7.49 -6.66
CA TYR A 42 -25.85 8.29 -7.79
C TYR A 42 -25.61 7.43 -9.05
N PHE A 43 -24.89 6.32 -8.92
CA PHE A 43 -24.46 5.49 -10.05
C PHE A 43 -25.48 4.40 -10.42
N SER A 44 -26.24 3.90 -9.47
CA SER A 44 -27.11 2.75 -9.62
C SER A 44 -28.59 3.13 -9.64
N THR A 45 -29.42 2.31 -10.28
CA THR A 45 -30.87 2.48 -10.32
C THR A 45 -31.51 1.81 -9.11
N LYS A 46 -32.45 2.49 -8.43
CA LYS A 46 -33.16 1.92 -7.28
C LYS A 46 -33.95 0.66 -7.67
N GLY A 47 -33.72 -0.43 -6.94
CA GLY A 47 -34.38 -1.71 -7.16
C GLY A 47 -33.84 -2.54 -8.32
N VAL A 48 -32.78 -2.07 -9.00
CA VAL A 48 -32.09 -2.80 -10.08
C VAL A 48 -30.73 -3.26 -9.58
N ASP A 49 -30.40 -4.54 -9.78
CA ASP A 49 -29.04 -5.04 -9.55
C ASP A 49 -28.09 -4.42 -10.60
N PRO A 50 -27.02 -3.70 -10.21
CA PRO A 50 -26.05 -3.12 -11.14
C PRO A 50 -25.48 -4.10 -12.16
N ALA A 51 -25.45 -5.39 -11.84
CA ALA A 51 -25.05 -6.42 -12.79
C ALA A 51 -26.04 -6.61 -13.94
N GLN A 52 -27.34 -6.30 -13.76
CA GLN A 52 -28.35 -6.38 -14.80
C GLN A 52 -28.29 -5.21 -15.80
N GLU A 53 -27.65 -4.12 -15.42
CA GLU A 53 -27.43 -2.95 -16.30
C GLU A 53 -26.27 -3.16 -17.30
N LEU A 54 -25.63 -4.33 -17.29
CA LEU A 54 -24.48 -4.65 -18.13
C LEU A 54 -24.78 -5.81 -19.08
N ALA A 55 -24.23 -5.72 -20.27
CA ALA A 55 -24.15 -6.88 -21.17
C ALA A 55 -22.99 -7.78 -20.70
N TRP A 56 -23.27 -9.06 -20.58
CA TRP A 56 -22.33 -10.10 -20.15
C TRP A 56 -21.98 -11.03 -21.29
N GLU A 57 -20.81 -11.60 -21.28
CA GLU A 57 -20.39 -12.66 -22.19
C GLU A 57 -19.52 -13.68 -21.47
N VAL A 58 -19.43 -14.87 -22.07
CA VAL A 58 -18.59 -15.96 -21.60
C VAL A 58 -17.35 -16.06 -22.48
N ARG A 59 -16.18 -16.11 -21.86
CA ARG A 59 -14.88 -16.17 -22.52
C ARG A 59 -14.03 -17.32 -22.01
N THR A 60 -13.03 -17.72 -22.79
CA THR A 60 -11.91 -18.50 -22.30
C THR A 60 -10.80 -17.54 -21.90
N ALA A 61 -10.38 -17.59 -20.61
CA ALA A 61 -9.23 -16.84 -20.11
C ALA A 61 -7.98 -17.71 -20.21
N GLY A 62 -6.89 -17.16 -20.80
CA GLY A 62 -5.65 -17.90 -21.00
C GLY A 62 -4.41 -17.03 -20.89
N ILE A 63 -3.32 -17.65 -20.41
CA ILE A 63 -1.97 -17.06 -20.37
C ILE A 63 -1.03 -18.07 -21.00
N SER A 64 -0.33 -17.66 -22.06
CA SER A 64 0.70 -18.48 -22.71
C SER A 64 2.09 -18.01 -22.26
N GLY A 65 3.01 -18.95 -22.09
CA GLY A 65 4.43 -18.69 -21.87
C GLY A 65 5.21 -18.67 -23.19
N GLU A 66 6.51 -18.58 -23.06
CA GLU A 66 7.43 -18.69 -24.17
C GLU A 66 7.22 -20.02 -24.93
N GLY A 67 7.24 -19.96 -26.27
CA GLY A 67 6.94 -21.13 -27.11
C GLY A 67 5.47 -21.50 -27.22
N GLY A 68 4.52 -20.64 -26.76
CA GLY A 68 3.07 -20.86 -26.94
C GLY A 68 2.44 -21.89 -25.98
N LYS A 69 3.20 -22.44 -25.04
CA LYS A 69 2.68 -23.39 -24.04
C LYS A 69 1.72 -22.67 -23.08
N ALA A 70 0.49 -23.18 -22.93
CA ALA A 70 -0.47 -22.64 -21.97
C ALA A 70 0.05 -22.81 -20.53
N ILE A 71 0.21 -21.68 -19.83
CA ILE A 71 0.53 -21.63 -18.39
C ILE A 71 -0.76 -21.69 -17.56
N PHE A 72 -1.82 -21.05 -18.05
CA PHE A 72 -3.13 -20.99 -17.42
C PHE A 72 -4.21 -21.00 -18.49
N GLU A 73 -5.27 -21.77 -18.27
CA GLU A 73 -6.49 -21.74 -19.07
C GLU A 73 -7.70 -22.00 -18.17
N GLN A 74 -8.72 -21.16 -18.29
CA GLN A 74 -10.05 -21.38 -17.70
C GLN A 74 -11.11 -21.05 -18.72
N LYS A 75 -11.97 -22.04 -19.02
CA LYS A 75 -13.14 -21.89 -19.89
C LYS A 75 -14.34 -21.39 -19.09
N ASP A 76 -15.35 -20.91 -19.80
CA ASP A 76 -16.64 -20.46 -19.25
C ASP A 76 -16.50 -19.35 -18.19
N VAL A 77 -15.63 -18.39 -18.45
CA VAL A 77 -15.44 -17.20 -17.60
C VAL A 77 -16.44 -16.12 -17.99
N GLU A 78 -17.42 -15.85 -17.11
CA GLU A 78 -18.44 -14.82 -17.31
C GLU A 78 -17.89 -13.45 -16.87
N VAL A 79 -17.86 -12.49 -17.80
CA VAL A 79 -17.38 -11.12 -17.58
C VAL A 79 -18.30 -10.10 -18.25
N PRO A 80 -18.30 -8.82 -17.81
CA PRO A 80 -18.94 -7.76 -18.58
C PRO A 80 -18.30 -7.66 -19.96
N LYS A 81 -19.14 -7.54 -21.01
CA LYS A 81 -18.68 -7.46 -22.40
C LYS A 81 -17.68 -6.32 -22.66
N SER A 82 -17.76 -5.25 -21.86
CA SER A 82 -16.87 -4.09 -21.94
C SER A 82 -15.45 -4.35 -21.41
N TRP A 83 -15.22 -5.46 -20.67
CA TRP A 83 -13.90 -5.76 -20.14
C TRP A 83 -12.95 -6.22 -21.25
N SER A 84 -11.69 -5.81 -21.19
CA SER A 84 -10.67 -6.27 -22.11
C SER A 84 -10.31 -7.75 -21.90
N ALA A 85 -9.76 -8.40 -22.93
CA ALA A 85 -9.22 -9.76 -22.80
C ALA A 85 -8.14 -9.84 -21.71
N LEU A 86 -7.28 -8.82 -21.62
CA LEU A 86 -6.24 -8.74 -20.58
C LEU A 86 -6.86 -8.70 -19.18
N ALA A 87 -7.88 -7.87 -18.95
CA ALA A 87 -8.57 -7.80 -17.66
C ALA A 87 -9.21 -9.15 -17.31
N THR A 88 -9.84 -9.81 -18.27
CA THR A 88 -10.40 -11.16 -18.10
C THR A 88 -9.35 -12.18 -17.68
N ASN A 89 -8.21 -12.22 -18.39
CA ASN A 89 -7.12 -13.15 -18.11
C ASN A 89 -6.51 -12.92 -16.72
N VAL A 90 -6.28 -11.66 -16.36
CA VAL A 90 -5.73 -11.29 -15.05
C VAL A 90 -6.69 -11.67 -13.92
N VAL A 91 -7.97 -11.34 -14.04
CA VAL A 91 -8.97 -11.63 -12.99
C VAL A 91 -9.14 -13.13 -12.81
N ALA A 92 -9.32 -13.88 -13.89
CA ALA A 92 -9.48 -15.32 -13.82
C ALA A 92 -8.24 -16.01 -13.25
N SER A 93 -7.04 -15.65 -13.71
CA SER A 93 -5.81 -16.33 -13.28
C SER A 93 -5.36 -15.96 -11.86
N LYS A 94 -5.59 -14.71 -11.42
CA LYS A 94 -5.03 -14.20 -10.17
C LYS A 94 -6.05 -14.09 -9.03
N TYR A 95 -7.30 -13.73 -9.31
CA TYR A 95 -8.25 -13.31 -8.29
C TYR A 95 -9.41 -14.27 -8.05
N PHE A 96 -9.83 -15.06 -9.03
CA PHE A 96 -10.86 -16.07 -8.82
C PHE A 96 -10.42 -17.10 -7.78
N ARG A 97 -11.30 -17.44 -6.86
CA ARG A 97 -11.07 -18.39 -5.76
C ARG A 97 -11.43 -19.81 -6.18
N GLY A 98 -10.93 -20.77 -5.42
CA GLY A 98 -11.12 -22.20 -5.62
C GLY A 98 -10.07 -22.81 -6.57
N PRO A 99 -9.78 -24.12 -6.41
CA PRO A 99 -8.88 -24.86 -7.30
C PRO A 99 -9.40 -24.86 -8.73
N LEU A 100 -8.50 -24.73 -9.70
CA LEU A 100 -8.88 -24.80 -11.13
C LEU A 100 -9.54 -26.15 -11.43
N GLY A 101 -10.68 -26.12 -12.12
CA GLY A 101 -11.46 -27.32 -12.46
C GLY A 101 -12.39 -27.82 -11.36
N SER A 102 -12.33 -27.27 -10.12
CA SER A 102 -13.23 -27.67 -9.04
C SER A 102 -14.58 -26.95 -9.10
N PRO A 103 -15.65 -27.50 -8.47
CA PRO A 103 -16.94 -26.83 -8.33
C PRO A 103 -16.88 -25.50 -7.55
N GLU A 104 -15.93 -25.38 -6.63
CA GLU A 104 -15.72 -24.20 -5.79
C GLU A 104 -14.99 -23.07 -6.55
N ARG A 105 -14.53 -23.34 -7.77
CA ARG A 105 -13.85 -22.33 -8.58
C ARG A 105 -14.81 -21.24 -9.02
N GLU A 106 -14.51 -19.99 -8.68
CA GLU A 106 -15.22 -18.83 -9.23
C GLU A 106 -15.09 -18.82 -10.77
N ARG A 107 -16.20 -18.55 -11.45
CA ARG A 107 -16.28 -18.50 -12.92
C ARG A 107 -16.85 -17.20 -13.44
N SER A 108 -17.31 -16.33 -12.54
CA SER A 108 -17.95 -15.07 -12.90
C SER A 108 -17.41 -13.92 -12.08
N VAL A 109 -17.23 -12.77 -12.73
CA VAL A 109 -16.94 -11.50 -12.06
C VAL A 109 -18.06 -11.12 -11.08
N ARG A 110 -19.32 -11.60 -11.32
CA ARG A 110 -20.43 -11.42 -10.36
C ARG A 110 -20.13 -12.10 -9.01
N GLN A 111 -19.54 -13.29 -9.05
CA GLN A 111 -19.17 -14.02 -7.83
C GLN A 111 -18.09 -13.28 -7.06
N LEU A 112 -17.02 -12.86 -7.76
CA LEU A 112 -15.89 -12.15 -7.18
C LEU A 112 -16.32 -10.82 -6.54
N VAL A 113 -17.00 -9.95 -7.30
CA VAL A 113 -17.46 -8.63 -6.83
C VAL A 113 -18.50 -8.80 -5.74
N GLY A 114 -19.50 -9.67 -5.95
CA GLY A 114 -20.55 -9.90 -4.98
C GLY A 114 -20.04 -10.45 -3.63
N ARG A 115 -19.00 -11.28 -3.64
CA ARG A 115 -18.33 -11.76 -2.42
C ARG A 115 -17.77 -10.61 -1.61
N VAL A 116 -16.99 -9.74 -2.25
CA VAL A 116 -16.35 -8.60 -1.59
C VAL A 116 -17.37 -7.58 -1.10
N VAL A 117 -18.29 -7.15 -1.98
CA VAL A 117 -19.27 -6.10 -1.66
C VAL A 117 -20.21 -6.52 -0.52
N ARG A 118 -20.80 -7.74 -0.59
CA ARG A 118 -21.69 -8.23 0.46
C ARG A 118 -20.97 -8.35 1.81
N THR A 119 -19.70 -8.75 1.81
CA THR A 119 -18.93 -8.84 3.05
C THR A 119 -18.69 -7.46 3.65
N ILE A 120 -18.26 -6.48 2.86
CA ILE A 120 -18.05 -5.10 3.33
C ILE A 120 -19.38 -4.49 3.80
N GLY A 121 -20.49 -4.70 3.06
CA GLY A 121 -21.82 -4.25 3.43
C GLY A 121 -22.31 -4.85 4.75
N ALA A 122 -22.09 -6.16 4.96
CA ALA A 122 -22.43 -6.84 6.21
C ALA A 122 -21.61 -6.28 7.40
N TRP A 123 -20.33 -6.01 7.20
CA TRP A 123 -19.51 -5.36 8.23
C TRP A 123 -19.96 -3.93 8.51
N GLY A 124 -20.30 -3.15 7.48
CA GLY A 124 -20.84 -1.81 7.63
C GLY A 124 -22.14 -1.76 8.44
N ARG A 125 -23.07 -2.73 8.22
CA ARG A 125 -24.28 -2.90 9.04
C ARG A 125 -23.96 -3.24 10.48
N LYS A 126 -23.12 -4.24 10.68
CA LYS A 126 -22.67 -4.72 12.02
C LYS A 126 -22.04 -3.60 12.85
N ASP A 127 -21.21 -2.77 12.22
CA ASP A 127 -20.46 -1.71 12.88
C ASP A 127 -21.20 -0.36 12.93
N GLY A 128 -22.43 -0.29 12.35
CA GLY A 128 -23.33 0.86 12.45
C GLY A 128 -22.95 2.06 11.57
N TYR A 129 -22.31 1.81 10.42
CA TYR A 129 -21.94 2.86 9.49
C TYR A 129 -23.14 3.47 8.75
N PHE A 130 -24.21 2.71 8.54
CA PHE A 130 -25.36 3.13 7.75
C PHE A 130 -26.51 3.66 8.63
N ALA A 131 -27.20 4.71 8.18
CA ALA A 131 -28.33 5.29 8.90
C ALA A 131 -29.59 4.41 8.83
N SER A 132 -29.71 3.61 7.76
CA SER A 132 -30.83 2.72 7.51
C SER A 132 -30.39 1.49 6.70
N GLU A 133 -31.26 0.47 6.60
CA GLU A 133 -31.04 -0.67 5.70
C GLU A 133 -31.04 -0.22 4.22
N GLU A 134 -31.83 0.80 3.86
CA GLU A 134 -31.82 1.36 2.51
C GLU A 134 -30.46 1.98 2.16
N ASP A 135 -29.81 2.66 3.11
CA ASP A 135 -28.45 3.19 2.91
C ASP A 135 -27.43 2.07 2.72
N ALA A 136 -27.55 0.97 3.45
CA ALA A 136 -26.69 -0.19 3.30
C ALA A 136 -26.87 -0.87 1.92
N VAL A 137 -28.10 -1.06 1.48
CA VAL A 137 -28.41 -1.61 0.15
C VAL A 137 -27.94 -0.65 -0.95
N THR A 138 -28.09 0.65 -0.74
CA THR A 138 -27.60 1.67 -1.67
C THR A 138 -26.08 1.61 -1.77
N PHE A 139 -25.36 1.54 -0.64
CA PHE A 139 -23.91 1.41 -0.62
C PHE A 139 -23.43 0.18 -1.41
N GLU A 140 -24.05 -0.98 -1.20
CA GLU A 140 -23.69 -2.21 -1.93
C GLU A 140 -23.93 -2.07 -3.44
N ALA A 141 -25.06 -1.46 -3.85
CA ALA A 141 -25.33 -1.23 -5.26
C ALA A 141 -24.35 -0.25 -5.90
N GLU A 142 -24.10 0.88 -5.25
CA GLU A 142 -23.15 1.89 -5.71
C GLU A 142 -21.72 1.34 -5.83
N LEU A 143 -21.23 0.60 -4.81
CA LEU A 143 -19.92 -0.03 -4.83
C LEU A 143 -19.83 -1.11 -5.92
N SER A 144 -20.87 -1.92 -6.10
CA SER A 144 -20.93 -2.92 -7.18
C SER A 144 -20.84 -2.26 -8.56
N HIS A 145 -21.55 -1.15 -8.78
CA HIS A 145 -21.46 -0.40 -10.02
C HIS A 145 -20.02 0.07 -10.32
N LEU A 146 -19.34 0.66 -9.32
CA LEU A 146 -17.96 1.13 -9.50
C LEU A 146 -17.03 -0.02 -9.89
N LEU A 147 -17.17 -1.19 -9.25
CA LEU A 147 -16.31 -2.35 -9.48
C LEU A 147 -16.60 -3.04 -10.82
N TYR A 148 -17.87 -3.29 -11.18
CA TYR A 148 -18.22 -3.91 -12.47
C TYR A 148 -17.80 -3.06 -13.66
N ARG A 149 -17.92 -1.74 -13.55
CA ARG A 149 -17.54 -0.80 -14.60
C ARG A 149 -16.07 -0.39 -14.56
N GLN A 150 -15.26 -1.01 -13.70
CA GLN A 150 -13.83 -0.70 -13.54
C GLN A 150 -13.54 0.79 -13.26
N LYS A 151 -14.48 1.49 -12.63
CA LYS A 151 -14.27 2.87 -12.18
C LYS A 151 -13.31 2.93 -10.99
N MET A 152 -13.27 1.87 -10.19
CA MET A 152 -12.33 1.69 -9.08
C MET A 152 -11.94 0.22 -8.90
N SER A 153 -10.85 -0.01 -8.18
CA SER A 153 -10.45 -1.34 -7.71
C SER A 153 -9.77 -1.24 -6.36
N PHE A 154 -10.01 -2.25 -5.52
CA PHE A 154 -9.24 -2.45 -4.29
C PHE A 154 -7.87 -3.07 -4.57
N ASN A 155 -6.98 -3.00 -3.57
CA ASN A 155 -5.72 -3.74 -3.56
C ASN A 155 -5.93 -5.25 -3.54
N SER A 156 -4.91 -6.00 -3.97
CA SER A 156 -4.96 -7.46 -4.09
C SER A 156 -5.37 -8.21 -2.82
N PRO A 157 -4.89 -7.86 -1.60
CA PRO A 157 -5.34 -8.54 -0.37
C PRO A 157 -6.85 -8.49 -0.14
N VAL A 158 -7.54 -7.41 -0.47
CA VAL A 158 -9.01 -7.34 -0.39
C VAL A 158 -9.64 -8.38 -1.33
N TRP A 159 -9.21 -8.42 -2.60
CA TRP A 159 -9.70 -9.40 -3.58
C TRP A 159 -9.37 -10.84 -3.20
N PHE A 160 -8.23 -11.10 -2.55
CA PHE A 160 -7.82 -12.44 -2.17
C PHE A 160 -8.57 -12.96 -0.95
N ASN A 161 -8.81 -12.12 0.06
CA ASN A 161 -9.11 -12.59 1.40
C ASN A 161 -10.53 -12.23 1.88
N VAL A 162 -11.11 -11.09 1.43
CA VAL A 162 -12.44 -10.65 1.88
C VAL A 162 -13.53 -11.58 1.38
N GLY A 163 -14.38 -12.03 2.31
CA GLY A 163 -15.43 -13.01 2.05
C GLY A 163 -14.94 -14.45 1.82
N VAL A 164 -13.66 -14.71 2.13
CA VAL A 164 -13.03 -16.04 2.08
C VAL A 164 -12.57 -16.47 3.47
N GLU A 165 -11.93 -15.56 4.21
CA GLU A 165 -11.46 -15.77 5.56
C GLU A 165 -12.38 -15.06 6.55
N GLU A 166 -12.58 -15.63 7.73
CA GLU A 166 -13.39 -15.02 8.80
C GLU A 166 -12.79 -13.70 9.25
N HIS A 167 -11.45 -13.65 9.35
CA HIS A 167 -10.68 -12.47 9.73
C HIS A 167 -9.61 -12.21 8.66
N PRO A 168 -9.95 -11.56 7.53
CA PRO A 168 -9.06 -11.42 6.41
C PRO A 168 -7.99 -10.35 6.66
N GLN A 169 -6.80 -10.58 6.16
CA GLN A 169 -5.82 -9.52 5.98
C GLN A 169 -6.23 -8.71 4.74
N CYS A 170 -6.44 -7.39 4.91
CA CYS A 170 -6.96 -6.50 3.87
C CYS A 170 -5.96 -5.46 3.39
N SER A 171 -4.83 -5.26 4.10
CA SER A 171 -3.86 -4.22 3.79
C SER A 171 -2.78 -4.70 2.83
N ALA A 172 -2.40 -3.85 1.87
CA ALA A 172 -1.32 -4.16 0.93
C ALA A 172 0.05 -3.68 1.44
N CYS A 173 0.07 -2.60 2.21
CA CYS A 173 1.27 -1.88 2.59
C CYS A 173 1.46 -1.88 4.10
N PHE A 174 2.67 -2.22 4.52
CA PHE A 174 3.07 -2.28 5.92
C PHE A 174 4.40 -1.55 6.12
N ILE A 175 4.55 -0.94 7.28
CA ILE A 175 5.81 -0.40 7.79
C ILE A 175 6.09 -1.12 9.10
N ASN A 176 7.26 -1.74 9.23
CA ASN A 176 7.66 -2.47 10.42
C ASN A 176 8.81 -1.77 11.12
N SER A 177 8.82 -1.81 12.45
CA SER A 177 9.96 -1.39 13.26
C SER A 177 10.98 -2.51 13.44
N VAL A 178 12.22 -2.12 13.77
CA VAL A 178 13.26 -3.02 14.24
C VAL A 178 14.13 -2.31 15.27
N SER A 179 14.61 -3.03 16.27
CA SER A 179 15.60 -2.56 17.24
C SER A 179 16.88 -3.38 17.14
N ASP A 180 17.97 -2.86 17.75
CA ASP A 180 19.29 -3.48 17.74
C ASP A 180 19.38 -4.66 18.71
N SER A 181 18.58 -5.71 18.45
CA SER A 181 18.63 -6.97 19.18
C SER A 181 18.29 -8.14 18.24
N MET A 182 18.92 -9.28 18.47
CA MET A 182 18.70 -10.48 17.65
C MET A 182 17.24 -10.91 17.65
N ASP A 183 16.56 -10.85 18.80
CA ASP A 183 15.13 -11.15 18.92
C ASP A 183 14.27 -10.24 18.01
N SER A 184 14.54 -8.92 18.02
CA SER A 184 13.81 -7.98 17.16
C SER A 184 14.09 -8.21 15.66
N ILE A 185 15.33 -8.50 15.30
CA ILE A 185 15.75 -8.77 13.92
C ILE A 185 15.07 -10.05 13.39
N LEU A 186 15.07 -11.12 14.18
CA LEU A 186 14.40 -12.38 13.81
C LEU A 186 12.88 -12.24 13.79
N ARG A 187 12.30 -11.46 14.70
CA ARG A 187 10.87 -11.14 14.71
C ARG A 187 10.46 -10.34 13.47
N LEU A 188 11.29 -9.41 13.00
CA LEU A 188 11.08 -8.69 11.74
C LEU A 188 11.00 -9.69 10.57
N ALA A 189 11.96 -10.62 10.46
CA ALA A 189 11.97 -11.64 9.41
C ALA A 189 10.70 -12.51 9.43
N HIS A 190 10.26 -12.94 10.62
CA HIS A 190 9.02 -13.71 10.78
C HIS A 190 7.79 -12.90 10.36
N THR A 191 7.67 -11.65 10.83
CA THR A 191 6.54 -10.76 10.51
C THR A 191 6.44 -10.51 9.01
N GLU A 192 7.55 -10.20 8.36
CA GLU A 192 7.60 -9.99 6.91
C GLU A 192 7.25 -11.26 6.14
N GLY A 193 7.76 -12.41 6.56
CA GLY A 193 7.40 -13.71 5.97
C GLY A 193 5.89 -13.97 5.99
N MET A 194 5.23 -13.66 7.11
CA MET A 194 3.77 -13.77 7.22
C MET A 194 3.05 -12.77 6.32
N LEU A 195 3.53 -11.52 6.22
CA LEU A 195 2.96 -10.51 5.31
C LEU A 195 3.07 -10.94 3.85
N PHE A 196 4.21 -11.47 3.44
CA PHE A 196 4.43 -11.96 2.09
C PHE A 196 3.50 -13.13 1.74
N LYS A 197 3.27 -14.06 2.67
CA LYS A 197 2.32 -15.16 2.50
C LYS A 197 0.91 -14.67 2.12
N TYR A 198 0.45 -13.56 2.69
CA TYR A 198 -0.88 -13.00 2.43
C TYR A 198 -0.94 -11.98 1.29
N GLY A 199 0.15 -11.76 0.59
CA GLY A 199 0.17 -10.92 -0.61
C GLY A 199 0.47 -9.45 -0.38
N SER A 200 1.04 -9.10 0.77
CA SER A 200 1.35 -7.72 1.17
C SER A 200 2.81 -7.39 0.97
N GLY A 201 3.11 -6.10 0.92
CA GLY A 201 4.46 -5.56 0.93
C GLY A 201 4.82 -4.92 2.28
N ALA A 202 6.09 -4.97 2.64
CA ALA A 202 6.61 -4.43 3.89
C ALA A 202 7.85 -3.58 3.66
N GLY A 203 7.98 -2.48 4.42
CA GLY A 203 9.19 -1.68 4.46
C GLY A 203 9.71 -1.51 5.89
N SER A 204 11.01 -1.38 6.04
CA SER A 204 11.68 -1.27 7.33
C SER A 204 12.92 -0.39 7.23
N ASN A 205 13.11 0.50 8.20
CA ASN A 205 14.33 1.27 8.34
C ASN A 205 15.28 0.54 9.31
N LEU A 206 16.42 0.09 8.79
CA LEU A 206 17.40 -0.67 9.55
C LEU A 206 18.43 0.19 10.29
N SER A 207 18.30 1.52 10.24
CA SER A 207 19.29 2.44 10.81
C SER A 207 19.46 2.37 12.33
N ARG A 208 18.55 1.70 13.03
CA ARG A 208 18.69 1.42 14.47
C ARG A 208 19.61 0.26 14.78
N ILE A 209 19.88 -0.63 13.81
CA ILE A 209 20.81 -1.73 13.97
C ILE A 209 22.22 -1.15 13.94
N ARG A 210 23.07 -1.58 14.90
CA ARG A 210 24.46 -1.14 14.96
C ARG A 210 25.23 -1.49 13.70
N SER A 211 26.21 -0.67 13.39
CA SER A 211 27.09 -0.84 12.24
C SER A 211 27.99 -2.06 12.41
N SER A 212 28.41 -2.62 11.28
CA SER A 212 29.50 -3.62 11.22
C SER A 212 30.83 -3.10 11.80
N LYS A 213 30.99 -1.77 11.91
CA LYS A 213 32.16 -1.08 12.47
C LYS A 213 32.08 -0.87 13.99
N GLU A 214 31.01 -1.30 14.63
CA GLU A 214 30.77 -1.15 16.06
C GLU A 214 30.99 -2.48 16.80
N PRO A 215 31.61 -2.48 18.00
CA PRO A 215 31.95 -3.71 18.71
C PRO A 215 30.71 -4.38 19.32
N LEU A 216 30.81 -5.69 19.54
CA LEU A 216 29.88 -6.45 20.35
C LEU A 216 30.30 -6.40 21.82
N SER A 217 29.34 -6.42 22.74
CA SER A 217 29.59 -6.39 24.20
C SER A 217 30.43 -7.59 24.69
N GLY A 218 30.38 -8.72 24.02
CA GLY A 218 31.19 -9.92 24.29
C GLY A 218 32.53 -9.97 23.58
N GLY A 219 32.93 -8.90 22.89
CA GLY A 219 34.08 -8.89 21.98
C GLY A 219 33.71 -9.39 20.57
N GLY A 220 34.47 -8.95 19.56
CA GLY A 220 34.24 -9.23 18.15
C GLY A 220 33.47 -8.13 17.42
N GLU A 221 33.24 -8.33 16.13
CA GLU A 221 32.61 -7.37 15.22
C GLU A 221 31.12 -7.66 15.04
N ALA A 222 30.31 -6.61 14.88
CA ALA A 222 28.89 -6.74 14.59
C ALA A 222 28.67 -7.11 13.10
N SER A 223 27.55 -7.76 12.79
CA SER A 223 27.22 -8.12 11.41
C SER A 223 26.80 -6.93 10.55
N GLY A 224 26.26 -5.89 11.17
CA GLY A 224 25.70 -4.72 10.49
C GLY A 224 24.39 -4.98 9.73
N PRO A 225 23.66 -3.92 9.36
CA PRO A 225 22.36 -4.04 8.69
C PRO A 225 22.46 -4.71 7.31
N VAL A 226 23.53 -4.47 6.53
CA VAL A 226 23.68 -5.02 5.17
C VAL A 226 23.79 -6.55 5.18
N SER A 227 24.45 -7.12 6.18
CA SER A 227 24.50 -8.58 6.34
C SER A 227 23.12 -9.19 6.62
N PHE A 228 22.31 -8.57 7.49
CA PHE A 228 20.94 -9.03 7.77
C PHE A 228 20.01 -8.87 6.57
N MET A 229 20.24 -7.86 5.72
CA MET A 229 19.47 -7.69 4.49
C MET A 229 19.51 -8.90 3.57
N ARG A 230 20.62 -9.65 3.53
CA ARG A 230 20.70 -10.90 2.73
C ARG A 230 19.68 -11.93 3.16
N GLY A 231 19.47 -12.09 4.48
CA GLY A 231 18.45 -12.97 5.02
C GLY A 231 17.03 -12.49 4.69
N PHE A 232 16.76 -11.21 4.89
CA PHE A 232 15.44 -10.63 4.57
C PHE A 232 15.11 -10.72 3.08
N ASP A 233 16.07 -10.45 2.20
CA ASP A 233 15.92 -10.56 0.76
C ASP A 233 15.65 -12.02 0.33
N ALA A 234 16.37 -12.99 0.91
CA ALA A 234 16.15 -14.41 0.65
C ALA A 234 14.73 -14.85 1.03
N PHE A 235 14.20 -14.44 2.19
CA PHE A 235 12.80 -14.72 2.56
C PHE A 235 11.81 -14.13 1.55
N ALA A 236 12.04 -12.91 1.10
CA ALA A 236 11.21 -12.28 0.07
C ALA A 236 11.23 -13.04 -1.26
N GLY A 237 12.37 -13.61 -1.63
CA GLY A 237 12.53 -14.42 -2.85
C GLY A 237 11.84 -15.78 -2.78
N VAL A 238 11.85 -16.43 -1.61
CA VAL A 238 11.35 -17.80 -1.43
C VAL A 238 9.85 -17.86 -1.20
N ILE A 239 9.26 -16.87 -0.52
CA ILE A 239 7.86 -16.88 -0.12
C ILE A 239 6.97 -16.41 -1.28
N LYS A 240 6.15 -17.32 -1.83
CA LYS A 240 5.17 -17.01 -2.88
C LYS A 240 3.83 -16.62 -2.26
N SER A 241 3.35 -15.43 -2.56
CA SER A 241 2.06 -14.89 -2.08
C SER A 241 0.87 -15.81 -2.41
N GLY A 242 0.19 -16.28 -1.36
CA GLY A 242 -1.04 -17.06 -1.47
C GLY A 242 -0.94 -18.30 -2.37
N GLY A 243 0.26 -18.91 -2.48
CA GLY A 243 0.52 -20.01 -3.41
C GLY A 243 0.45 -19.62 -4.89
N LYS A 244 0.40 -18.30 -5.20
CA LYS A 244 0.31 -17.75 -6.55
C LYS A 244 1.66 -17.12 -6.96
N THR A 245 1.77 -16.69 -8.21
CA THR A 245 3.01 -16.19 -8.82
C THR A 245 3.37 -14.73 -8.44
N ARG A 246 2.73 -14.12 -7.44
CA ARG A 246 3.09 -12.78 -6.98
C ARG A 246 4.34 -12.85 -6.12
N ARG A 247 5.37 -12.08 -6.49
CA ARG A 247 6.56 -11.89 -5.66
C ARG A 247 6.22 -11.06 -4.42
N ALA A 248 6.91 -11.32 -3.32
CA ALA A 248 6.95 -10.44 -2.17
C ALA A 248 7.48 -9.06 -2.59
N ALA A 249 7.01 -8.02 -1.93
CA ALA A 249 7.52 -6.66 -2.11
C ALA A 249 8.13 -6.19 -0.78
N LYS A 250 9.40 -5.77 -0.82
CA LYS A 250 10.14 -5.31 0.35
C LYS A 250 10.83 -3.98 0.05
N MET A 251 10.88 -3.11 1.07
CA MET A 251 11.72 -1.91 1.10
C MET A 251 12.67 -2.01 2.30
N VAL A 252 13.94 -1.75 2.04
CA VAL A 252 14.94 -1.54 3.07
C VAL A 252 15.45 -0.10 3.00
N ILE A 253 15.46 0.57 4.14
CA ILE A 253 15.88 1.96 4.25
C ILE A 253 17.08 2.04 5.19
N LEU A 254 18.05 2.89 4.81
CA LEU A 254 19.15 3.26 5.68
C LEU A 254 19.33 4.79 5.66
N ASN A 255 19.55 5.38 6.83
CA ASN A 255 19.80 6.82 6.94
C ASN A 255 21.20 7.15 6.44
N ALA A 256 21.37 8.31 5.81
CA ALA A 256 22.64 8.75 5.24
C ALA A 256 23.78 8.95 6.26
N ASP A 257 23.45 9.04 7.55
CA ASP A 257 24.41 9.18 8.65
C ASP A 257 24.83 7.83 9.28
N HIS A 258 24.37 6.70 8.72
CA HIS A 258 24.72 5.38 9.22
C HIS A 258 26.16 5.00 8.82
N PRO A 259 26.99 4.41 9.71
CA PRO A 259 28.36 4.06 9.35
C PRO A 259 28.52 3.06 8.20
N ASP A 260 27.52 2.21 7.94
CA ASP A 260 27.50 1.25 6.82
C ASP A 260 26.84 1.80 5.55
N ILE A 261 26.59 3.12 5.47
CA ILE A 261 25.86 3.71 4.34
C ILE A 261 26.54 3.48 2.99
N GLU A 262 27.85 3.51 2.93
CA GLU A 262 28.60 3.32 1.69
C GLU A 262 28.42 1.89 1.16
N GLU A 263 28.54 0.89 2.03
CA GLU A 263 28.27 -0.52 1.69
C GLU A 263 26.81 -0.72 1.26
N PHE A 264 25.85 -0.11 1.97
CA PHE A 264 24.43 -0.16 1.63
C PHE A 264 24.15 0.40 0.22
N VAL A 265 24.75 1.52 -0.12
CA VAL A 265 24.59 2.17 -1.43
C VAL A 265 25.11 1.29 -2.56
N GLU A 266 26.24 0.63 -2.34
CA GLU A 266 26.93 -0.12 -3.39
C GLU A 266 26.54 -1.60 -3.48
N CYS A 267 25.88 -2.14 -2.45
CA CYS A 267 25.64 -3.59 -2.36
C CYS A 267 24.93 -4.15 -3.60
N LYS A 268 23.89 -3.49 -4.09
CA LYS A 268 23.11 -3.93 -5.25
C LYS A 268 23.87 -3.74 -6.57
N ALA A 269 24.55 -2.60 -6.72
CA ALA A 269 25.41 -2.34 -7.88
C ALA A 269 26.56 -3.35 -8.00
N THR A 270 27.08 -3.81 -6.86
CA THR A 270 28.09 -4.88 -6.82
C THR A 270 27.53 -6.23 -7.29
N GLU A 271 26.33 -6.57 -6.87
CA GLU A 271 25.64 -7.80 -7.32
C GLU A 271 25.25 -7.74 -8.79
N GLU A 272 24.87 -6.57 -9.31
CA GLU A 272 24.59 -6.36 -10.74
C GLU A 272 25.81 -6.66 -11.60
N LYS A 273 27.00 -6.20 -11.20
CA LYS A 273 28.26 -6.52 -11.90
C LYS A 273 28.54 -8.03 -11.91
N LYS A 274 28.21 -8.74 -10.82
CA LYS A 274 28.35 -10.21 -10.78
C LYS A 274 27.36 -10.88 -11.74
N ALA A 275 26.09 -10.40 -11.78
CA ALA A 275 25.11 -10.93 -12.72
C ALA A 275 25.57 -10.76 -14.18
N TRP A 276 26.14 -9.61 -14.53
CA TRP A 276 26.70 -9.40 -15.88
C TRP A 276 27.85 -10.36 -16.19
N ALA A 277 28.76 -10.57 -15.26
CA ALA A 277 29.86 -11.54 -15.45
C ALA A 277 29.33 -12.98 -15.63
N LEU A 278 28.25 -13.35 -14.92
CA LEU A 278 27.60 -14.65 -15.11
C LEU A 278 26.92 -14.75 -16.48
N ILE A 279 26.26 -13.69 -16.96
CA ILE A 279 25.66 -13.65 -18.30
C ILE A 279 26.73 -13.79 -19.38
N GLU A 280 27.85 -13.08 -19.25
CA GLU A 280 29.00 -13.21 -20.15
C GLU A 280 29.59 -14.62 -20.14
N ALA A 281 29.53 -15.33 -19.00
CA ALA A 281 29.93 -16.72 -18.86
C ALA A 281 28.88 -17.72 -19.40
N GLY A 282 27.73 -17.26 -19.94
CA GLY A 282 26.71 -18.08 -20.57
C GLY A 282 25.53 -18.48 -19.70
N TYR A 283 25.37 -17.90 -18.50
CA TYR A 283 24.16 -18.07 -17.69
C TYR A 283 22.98 -17.28 -18.29
N ASP A 284 21.78 -17.79 -18.10
CA ASP A 284 20.56 -17.10 -18.57
C ASP A 284 20.40 -15.75 -17.85
N GLY A 285 20.18 -14.66 -18.60
CA GLY A 285 20.00 -13.29 -18.10
C GLY A 285 18.55 -12.93 -17.74
N GLY A 286 17.61 -13.87 -17.78
CA GLY A 286 16.21 -13.63 -17.44
C GLY A 286 16.00 -13.47 -15.92
N PHE A 287 15.27 -12.44 -15.50
CA PHE A 287 15.00 -12.17 -14.07
C PHE A 287 14.21 -13.25 -13.33
N ASN A 288 13.53 -14.14 -14.05
CA ASN A 288 12.66 -15.18 -13.48
C ASN A 288 13.14 -16.59 -13.79
N VAL A 289 14.36 -16.74 -14.25
CA VAL A 289 14.92 -18.04 -14.67
C VAL A 289 15.64 -18.67 -13.49
N HIS A 290 15.14 -19.82 -13.05
CA HIS A 290 15.79 -20.56 -11.97
C HIS A 290 17.17 -21.06 -12.39
N GLY A 291 18.19 -20.80 -11.57
CA GLY A 291 19.59 -21.07 -11.90
C GLY A 291 20.23 -20.09 -12.89
N GLY A 292 19.52 -19.05 -13.30
CA GLY A 292 20.05 -17.94 -14.10
C GLY A 292 20.96 -17.00 -13.31
N ALA A 293 21.51 -16.00 -13.98
CA ALA A 293 22.42 -15.02 -13.39
C ALA A 293 21.79 -14.29 -12.21
N TYR A 294 20.55 -13.79 -12.37
CA TYR A 294 19.86 -13.04 -11.32
C TYR A 294 19.33 -13.91 -10.17
N ASP A 295 19.14 -15.22 -10.36
CA ASP A 295 18.80 -16.15 -9.28
C ASP A 295 20.02 -16.47 -8.39
N SER A 296 21.24 -16.17 -8.88
CA SER A 296 22.51 -16.50 -8.25
C SER A 296 23.15 -15.36 -7.46
N VAL A 297 22.56 -14.14 -7.49
CA VAL A 297 23.10 -12.95 -6.82
C VAL A 297 22.13 -12.43 -5.75
N PHE A 298 22.64 -11.67 -4.78
CA PHE A 298 21.85 -11.16 -3.65
C PHE A 298 21.05 -9.88 -3.99
N PHE A 299 20.15 -9.49 -3.11
CA PHE A 299 19.39 -8.23 -3.12
C PHE A 299 18.46 -8.03 -4.32
N GLN A 300 17.93 -9.12 -4.89
CA GLN A 300 17.03 -9.05 -6.06
C GLN A 300 15.55 -8.90 -5.71
N ASN A 301 15.17 -9.02 -4.43
CA ASN A 301 13.78 -9.08 -4.00
C ASN A 301 13.36 -7.88 -3.13
N ALA A 302 14.25 -6.92 -2.89
CA ALA A 302 13.99 -5.73 -2.10
C ALA A 302 14.36 -4.45 -2.87
N ASN A 303 13.54 -3.41 -2.72
CA ASN A 303 13.91 -2.04 -3.06
C ASN A 303 14.76 -1.45 -1.94
N HIS A 304 15.75 -0.65 -2.28
CA HIS A 304 16.60 0.05 -1.30
C HIS A 304 16.39 1.56 -1.40
N SER A 305 16.38 2.27 -0.27
CA SER A 305 16.32 3.73 -0.25
C SER A 305 17.25 4.32 0.81
N VAL A 306 17.95 5.37 0.46
CA VAL A 306 18.71 6.20 1.40
C VAL A 306 17.79 7.29 1.94
N ARG A 307 17.74 7.44 3.26
CA ARG A 307 16.96 8.49 3.89
C ARG A 307 17.87 9.65 4.26
N VAL A 308 17.57 10.83 3.68
CA VAL A 308 18.38 12.05 3.77
C VAL A 308 17.64 13.16 4.49
N THR A 309 18.35 13.98 5.25
CA THR A 309 17.84 15.19 5.88
C THR A 309 18.21 16.44 5.07
N ASP A 310 17.55 17.56 5.35
CA ASP A 310 17.95 18.86 4.77
C ASP A 310 19.39 19.21 5.10
N ALA A 311 19.87 18.87 6.31
CA ALA A 311 21.26 19.07 6.71
C ALA A 311 22.25 18.31 5.80
N PHE A 312 21.93 17.05 5.42
CA PHE A 312 22.73 16.30 4.45
C PHE A 312 22.72 17.00 3.08
N MET A 313 21.56 17.45 2.61
CA MET A 313 21.45 18.12 1.30
C MET A 313 22.22 19.46 1.28
N GLN A 314 22.19 20.22 2.38
CA GLN A 314 23.01 21.43 2.54
C GLN A 314 24.51 21.11 2.53
N ALA A 315 24.92 20.04 3.22
CA ALA A 315 26.32 19.58 3.18
C ALA A 315 26.74 19.16 1.76
N VAL A 316 25.86 18.51 0.98
CA VAL A 316 26.10 18.19 -0.43
C VAL A 316 26.32 19.44 -1.26
N GLN A 317 25.48 20.48 -1.09
CA GLN A 317 25.63 21.74 -1.81
C GLN A 317 26.94 22.46 -1.46
N ALA A 318 27.29 22.48 -0.19
CA ALA A 318 28.48 23.14 0.32
C ALA A 318 29.79 22.33 0.11
N ASP A 319 29.70 21.09 -0.39
CA ASP A 319 30.80 20.12 -0.40
C ASP A 319 31.45 19.90 0.97
N GLY A 320 30.60 19.93 1.98
CA GLY A 320 30.96 19.82 3.39
C GLY A 320 31.24 18.38 3.84
N ASP A 321 31.74 18.29 5.05
CA ASP A 321 31.95 17.04 5.74
C ASP A 321 30.62 16.49 6.29
N TRP A 322 30.46 15.17 6.22
CA TRP A 322 29.28 14.48 6.72
C TRP A 322 29.70 13.38 7.70
N PRO A 323 29.34 13.52 9.00
CA PRO A 323 29.71 12.54 10.00
C PRO A 323 28.82 11.30 9.90
N LEU A 324 29.41 10.12 9.98
CA LEU A 324 28.74 8.85 10.12
C LEU A 324 28.73 8.46 11.60
N ILE A 325 27.52 8.31 12.16
CA ILE A 325 27.26 8.25 13.59
C ILE A 325 27.02 6.81 14.04
N GLY A 326 27.78 6.33 15.02
CA GLY A 326 27.57 5.04 15.68
C GLY A 326 26.21 4.96 16.37
N ARG A 327 25.65 3.77 16.42
CA ARG A 327 24.29 3.54 16.96
C ARG A 327 24.28 3.14 18.43
N ILE A 328 25.43 2.70 18.96
CA ILE A 328 25.55 2.31 20.38
C ILE A 328 25.68 3.55 21.27
N ASP A 329 26.55 4.47 20.91
CA ASP A 329 26.94 5.59 21.79
C ASP A 329 26.81 6.99 21.13
N GLY A 330 26.38 7.05 19.88
CA GLY A 330 26.19 8.32 19.14
C GLY A 330 27.49 9.02 18.74
N ARG A 331 28.65 8.38 18.86
CA ARG A 331 29.93 8.97 18.46
C ARG A 331 30.10 8.95 16.95
N VAL A 332 30.88 9.89 16.43
CA VAL A 332 31.31 9.88 15.03
C VAL A 332 32.30 8.73 14.84
N ILE A 333 31.94 7.74 14.03
CA ILE A 333 32.80 6.62 13.66
C ILE A 333 33.79 7.05 12.57
N THR A 334 33.28 7.77 11.56
CA THR A 334 34.11 8.33 10.47
C THR A 334 33.36 9.52 9.85
N THR A 335 34.07 10.27 9.02
CA THR A 335 33.51 11.41 8.30
C THR A 335 33.80 11.24 6.82
N VAL A 336 32.80 11.52 5.97
CA VAL A 336 32.93 11.47 4.51
C VAL A 336 32.56 12.80 3.89
N LYS A 337 32.95 13.08 2.65
CA LYS A 337 32.43 14.21 1.90
C LYS A 337 30.99 13.95 1.45
N ALA A 338 30.07 14.83 1.84
CA ALA A 338 28.66 14.67 1.52
C ALA A 338 28.39 14.57 0.02
N ARG A 339 29.10 15.39 -0.79
CA ARG A 339 28.97 15.36 -2.26
C ARG A 339 29.53 14.06 -2.84
N ALA A 340 30.59 13.50 -2.28
CA ALA A 340 31.13 12.21 -2.70
C ALA A 340 30.14 11.06 -2.41
N LEU A 341 29.50 11.06 -1.22
CA LEU A 341 28.46 10.09 -0.90
C LEU A 341 27.25 10.24 -1.84
N MET A 342 26.80 11.46 -2.11
CA MET A 342 25.71 11.72 -3.06
C MET A 342 26.05 11.20 -4.47
N ARG A 343 27.28 11.40 -4.93
CA ARG A 343 27.75 10.87 -6.22
C ARG A 343 27.64 9.35 -6.26
N ARG A 344 28.11 8.65 -5.22
CA ARG A 344 27.99 7.17 -5.12
C ARG A 344 26.53 6.71 -5.17
N ILE A 345 25.61 7.42 -4.47
CA ILE A 345 24.17 7.15 -4.52
C ILE A 345 23.65 7.27 -5.95
N THR A 346 23.99 8.35 -6.66
CA THR A 346 23.48 8.59 -8.02
C THR A 346 24.09 7.63 -9.04
N GLU A 347 25.37 7.28 -8.90
CA GLU A 347 26.04 6.31 -9.77
C GLU A 347 25.45 4.89 -9.60
N ALA A 348 25.20 4.46 -8.37
CA ALA A 348 24.54 3.18 -8.09
C ALA A 348 23.10 3.16 -8.65
N ALA A 349 22.31 4.22 -8.40
CA ALA A 349 20.96 4.35 -8.92
C ALA A 349 20.91 4.35 -10.45
N TRP A 350 21.87 5.00 -11.11
CA TRP A 350 21.98 4.96 -12.56
C TRP A 350 22.33 3.56 -13.09
N LEU A 351 23.21 2.82 -12.39
CA LEU A 351 23.69 1.51 -12.80
C LEU A 351 22.60 0.41 -12.68
N CYS A 352 21.87 0.38 -11.57
CA CYS A 352 20.95 -0.73 -11.24
C CYS A 352 19.55 -0.30 -10.75
N GLY A 353 19.20 0.99 -10.79
CA GLY A 353 17.90 1.50 -10.38
C GLY A 353 17.76 1.75 -8.88
N ASP A 354 18.70 1.29 -8.06
CA ASP A 354 18.73 1.46 -6.59
C ASP A 354 20.09 2.04 -6.12
N PRO A 355 20.09 2.74 -4.98
CA PRO A 355 18.97 3.04 -4.10
C PRO A 355 18.12 4.22 -4.58
N GLY A 356 16.85 4.24 -4.18
CA GLY A 356 16.01 5.44 -4.19
C GLY A 356 16.42 6.41 -3.07
N MET A 357 15.75 7.57 -3.00
CA MET A 357 16.00 8.59 -1.99
C MET A 357 14.71 9.04 -1.31
N GLN A 358 14.74 9.17 0.02
CA GLN A 358 13.62 9.66 0.82
C GLN A 358 14.05 10.90 1.61
N PHE A 359 13.29 11.99 1.50
CA PHE A 359 13.60 13.28 2.11
C PHE A 359 12.97 13.38 3.50
N ASP A 360 13.70 12.96 4.54
CA ASP A 360 13.22 12.84 5.92
C ASP A 360 12.57 14.11 6.47
N THR A 361 13.24 15.25 6.31
CA THR A 361 12.75 16.54 6.84
C THR A 361 11.42 16.92 6.19
N THR A 362 11.35 16.85 4.87
CA THR A 362 10.12 17.18 4.12
C THR A 362 8.98 16.23 4.47
N VAL A 363 9.22 14.91 4.50
CA VAL A 363 8.20 13.92 4.85
C VAL A 363 7.63 14.19 6.24
N ASN A 364 8.49 14.45 7.23
CA ASN A 364 8.03 14.74 8.59
C ASN A 364 7.37 16.12 8.74
N ALA A 365 7.67 17.09 7.87
CA ALA A 365 6.97 18.38 7.84
C ALA A 365 5.51 18.29 7.33
N TRP A 366 5.15 17.19 6.66
CA TRP A 366 3.79 16.89 6.20
C TRP A 366 3.12 15.75 7.01
N HIS A 367 3.67 15.39 8.16
CA HIS A 367 3.17 14.31 8.98
C HIS A 367 1.94 14.74 9.82
N THR A 368 0.80 14.11 9.58
CA THR A 368 -0.47 14.39 10.26
C THR A 368 -0.48 13.95 11.73
N CYS A 369 0.35 12.99 12.11
CA CYS A 369 0.39 12.42 13.47
C CYS A 369 1.75 12.63 14.17
N SER A 370 2.38 13.79 13.95
CA SER A 370 3.74 14.08 14.47
C SER A 370 3.84 14.14 15.99
N SER A 371 2.72 14.35 16.72
CA SER A 371 2.69 14.26 18.17
C SER A 371 2.77 12.82 18.71
N SER A 372 2.56 11.82 17.85
CA SER A 372 2.66 10.40 18.22
C SER A 372 4.02 9.80 17.93
N GLY A 373 4.77 10.35 16.98
CA GLY A 373 6.10 9.86 16.59
C GLY A 373 6.57 10.43 15.27
N ARG A 374 7.70 9.92 14.78
CA ARG A 374 8.27 10.30 13.48
C ARG A 374 7.95 9.24 12.42
N ILE A 375 7.90 9.69 11.19
CA ILE A 375 7.95 8.80 10.03
C ILE A 375 9.42 8.42 9.80
N ASN A 376 9.74 7.15 9.96
CA ASN A 376 11.11 6.63 9.79
C ASN A 376 11.25 5.82 8.50
N ALA A 377 10.17 5.26 7.98
CA ALA A 377 10.18 4.33 6.86
C ALA A 377 8.99 4.54 5.93
N SER A 378 8.97 3.77 4.86
CA SER A 378 7.86 3.66 3.91
C SER A 378 7.56 2.20 3.60
N ASN A 379 6.44 1.94 2.91
CA ASN A 379 6.19 0.68 2.24
C ASN A 379 7.13 0.48 1.01
N PRO A 380 7.07 -0.66 0.31
CA PRO A 380 8.01 -0.98 -0.79
C PRO A 380 8.02 0.01 -1.95
N CYS A 381 6.92 0.64 -2.29
CA CYS A 381 6.82 1.59 -3.41
C CYS A 381 6.96 3.05 -2.98
N SER A 382 7.17 3.31 -1.68
CA SER A 382 7.35 4.64 -1.06
C SER A 382 6.16 5.59 -1.14
N GLU A 383 4.96 5.10 -1.51
CA GLU A 383 3.73 5.92 -1.50
C GLU A 383 3.09 6.03 -0.12
N TYR A 384 3.33 5.07 0.77
CA TYR A 384 2.83 5.07 2.14
C TYR A 384 3.95 5.41 3.12
N MET A 385 3.88 6.58 3.71
CA MET A 385 4.82 7.09 4.71
C MET A 385 4.07 7.46 5.98
N PHE A 386 4.25 6.66 7.02
CA PHE A 386 3.55 6.82 8.29
C PHE A 386 4.40 6.29 9.45
N LEU A 387 3.80 6.18 10.63
CA LEU A 387 4.44 5.62 11.82
C LEU A 387 4.86 4.15 11.60
N ASP A 388 5.94 3.75 12.25
CA ASP A 388 6.35 2.35 12.30
C ASP A 388 5.23 1.48 12.91
N ASP A 389 5.22 0.19 12.57
CA ASP A 389 4.20 -0.79 12.95
C ASP A 389 2.79 -0.35 12.55
N SER A 390 2.63 0.02 11.30
CA SER A 390 1.36 0.45 10.73
C SER A 390 1.06 -0.23 9.39
N ALA A 391 -0.20 -0.18 8.99
CA ALA A 391 -0.67 -0.77 7.75
C ALA A 391 -1.73 0.12 7.10
N CYS A 392 -1.82 0.10 5.76
CA CYS A 392 -2.93 0.70 5.06
C CYS A 392 -3.52 -0.24 4.00
N ASN A 393 -4.84 -0.22 3.86
CA ASN A 393 -5.49 -0.79 2.70
C ASN A 393 -5.57 0.27 1.59
N LEU A 394 -5.54 -0.21 0.34
CA LEU A 394 -5.45 0.65 -0.83
C LEU A 394 -6.65 0.48 -1.76
N ALA A 395 -7.00 1.56 -2.44
CA ALA A 395 -7.87 1.56 -3.60
C ALA A 395 -7.38 2.54 -4.66
N SER A 396 -7.77 2.33 -5.91
CA SER A 396 -7.43 3.22 -7.03
C SER A 396 -8.63 3.48 -7.90
N LEU A 397 -8.81 4.75 -8.28
CA LEU A 397 -9.83 5.20 -9.24
C LEU A 397 -9.26 5.20 -10.66
N ASN A 398 -10.06 4.82 -11.64
CA ASN A 398 -9.66 4.83 -13.04
C ASN A 398 -10.09 6.13 -13.71
N LEU A 399 -9.16 7.07 -13.90
CA LEU A 399 -9.46 8.41 -14.39
C LEU A 399 -10.14 8.44 -15.75
N MET A 400 -9.88 7.45 -16.63
CA MET A 400 -10.53 7.36 -17.94
C MET A 400 -12.06 7.20 -17.85
N HIS A 401 -12.57 6.65 -16.76
CA HIS A 401 -14.02 6.48 -16.55
C HIS A 401 -14.71 7.71 -15.94
N PHE A 402 -13.97 8.79 -15.73
CA PHE A 402 -14.47 10.11 -15.32
C PHE A 402 -14.21 11.19 -16.39
N ARG A 403 -13.75 10.78 -17.58
CA ARG A 403 -13.72 11.67 -18.73
C ARG A 403 -15.12 11.76 -19.32
N SER A 404 -15.67 12.96 -19.43
CA SER A 404 -16.97 13.23 -20.02
C SER A 404 -16.93 13.11 -21.56
N ILE A 405 -18.10 12.99 -22.18
CA ILE A 405 -18.24 12.79 -23.64
C ILE A 405 -17.70 14.01 -24.42
N ASP A 406 -17.85 15.20 -23.88
CA ASP A 406 -17.35 16.46 -24.43
C ASP A 406 -15.84 16.69 -24.22
N GLY A 407 -15.17 15.73 -23.56
CA GLY A 407 -13.74 15.76 -23.30
C GLY A 407 -13.31 16.37 -21.98
N GLY A 408 -14.24 16.90 -21.18
CA GLY A 408 -14.00 17.40 -19.84
C GLY A 408 -13.77 16.31 -18.79
N PHE A 409 -13.67 16.70 -17.52
CA PHE A 409 -13.56 15.79 -16.38
C PHE A 409 -14.81 15.86 -15.51
N ASP A 410 -15.49 14.74 -15.31
CA ASP A 410 -16.70 14.65 -14.49
C ASP A 410 -16.36 14.65 -13.00
N SER A 411 -16.18 15.85 -12.47
CA SER A 411 -15.79 16.08 -11.07
C SER A 411 -16.82 15.56 -10.08
N GLU A 412 -18.13 15.60 -10.40
CA GLU A 412 -19.17 15.13 -9.47
C GLU A 412 -19.17 13.61 -9.36
N SER A 413 -19.16 12.87 -10.49
CA SER A 413 -19.00 11.41 -10.47
C SER A 413 -17.72 11.00 -9.75
N PHE A 414 -16.62 11.74 -9.96
CA PHE A 414 -15.36 11.44 -9.31
C PHE A 414 -15.44 11.60 -7.79
N ARG A 415 -16.02 12.69 -7.30
CA ARG A 415 -16.24 12.93 -5.86
C ARG A 415 -17.10 11.82 -5.23
N ARG A 416 -18.20 11.42 -5.89
CA ARG A 416 -19.06 10.32 -5.41
C ARG A 416 -18.31 8.99 -5.33
N ALA A 417 -17.45 8.72 -6.31
CA ALA A 417 -16.60 7.52 -6.27
C ALA A 417 -15.56 7.58 -5.13
N VAL A 418 -14.97 8.76 -4.85
CA VAL A 418 -14.10 8.98 -3.69
C VAL A 418 -14.84 8.71 -2.38
N ASP A 419 -16.03 9.29 -2.18
CA ASP A 419 -16.84 9.10 -0.98
C ASP A 419 -17.11 7.62 -0.68
N LEU A 420 -17.60 6.88 -1.69
CA LEU A 420 -17.88 5.46 -1.57
C LEU A 420 -16.65 4.62 -1.28
N THR A 421 -15.53 4.96 -1.92
CA THR A 421 -14.27 4.24 -1.75
C THR A 421 -13.71 4.44 -0.36
N ILE A 422 -13.67 5.67 0.15
CA ILE A 422 -13.21 5.99 1.52
C ILE A 422 -14.09 5.28 2.55
N LEU A 423 -15.41 5.26 2.39
CA LEU A 423 -16.32 4.55 3.29
C LEU A 423 -16.05 3.04 3.28
N ALA A 424 -15.86 2.44 2.11
CA ALA A 424 -15.54 1.03 1.98
C ALA A 424 -14.19 0.68 2.63
N GLN A 425 -13.16 1.50 2.41
CA GLN A 425 -11.84 1.33 3.00
C GLN A 425 -11.86 1.49 4.53
N GLU A 426 -12.65 2.44 5.05
CA GLU A 426 -12.82 2.64 6.49
C GLU A 426 -13.47 1.42 7.16
N ILE A 427 -14.51 0.84 6.56
CA ILE A 427 -15.17 -0.37 7.05
C ILE A 427 -14.17 -1.55 7.11
N LEU A 428 -13.27 -1.65 6.12
CA LEU A 428 -12.24 -2.69 6.08
C LEU A 428 -11.28 -2.63 7.28
N VAL A 429 -10.90 -1.44 7.77
CA VAL A 429 -9.90 -1.28 8.84
C VAL A 429 -10.28 -2.05 10.11
N SER A 430 -11.52 -1.90 10.57
CA SER A 430 -12.00 -2.53 11.82
C SER A 430 -12.26 -4.03 11.70
N ASN A 431 -12.38 -4.55 10.49
CA ASN A 431 -12.71 -5.95 10.21
C ASN A 431 -11.52 -6.72 9.63
N ALA A 432 -10.38 -6.06 9.43
CA ALA A 432 -9.15 -6.66 8.98
C ALA A 432 -8.38 -7.33 10.13
N ARG A 433 -7.56 -8.34 9.77
CA ARG A 433 -6.56 -8.94 10.65
C ARG A 433 -5.19 -8.34 10.35
N TYR A 434 -4.39 -8.21 11.40
CA TYR A 434 -3.02 -7.72 11.31
C TYR A 434 -2.04 -8.77 11.87
N PRO A 435 -0.79 -8.87 11.34
CA PRO A 435 0.14 -9.94 11.69
C PRO A 435 0.71 -9.83 13.10
N THR A 436 0.78 -8.62 13.66
CA THR A 436 1.27 -8.36 15.02
C THR A 436 0.29 -7.49 15.79
N GLU A 437 0.38 -7.57 17.13
CA GLU A 437 -0.44 -6.76 18.03
C GLU A 437 -0.17 -5.27 17.86
N SER A 438 1.11 -4.87 17.67
CA SER A 438 1.51 -3.47 17.47
C SER A 438 0.91 -2.88 16.21
N ILE A 439 0.97 -3.62 15.09
CA ILE A 439 0.36 -3.19 13.82
C ILE A 439 -1.16 -3.07 13.98
N GLY A 440 -1.81 -4.03 14.64
CA GLY A 440 -3.25 -3.99 14.90
C GLY A 440 -3.65 -2.76 15.73
N LYS A 441 -2.95 -2.50 16.82
CA LYS A 441 -3.18 -1.32 17.68
C LYS A 441 -3.02 -0.01 16.92
N ASN A 442 -1.94 0.14 16.15
CA ASN A 442 -1.69 1.36 15.38
C ASN A 442 -2.70 1.52 14.23
N SER A 443 -3.07 0.42 13.55
CA SER A 443 -4.08 0.47 12.50
C SER A 443 -5.45 0.89 13.04
N GLU A 444 -5.84 0.44 14.22
CA GLU A 444 -7.09 0.88 14.86
C GLU A 444 -6.99 2.30 15.43
N ALA A 445 -5.82 2.69 15.97
CA ALA A 445 -5.63 3.99 16.62
C ALA A 445 -5.56 5.14 15.62
N TYR A 446 -4.98 4.92 14.44
CA TYR A 446 -4.72 5.96 13.44
C TYR A 446 -5.51 5.80 12.14
N ARG A 447 -5.96 4.60 11.82
CA ARG A 447 -6.81 4.24 10.68
C ARG A 447 -6.31 4.75 9.32
N PRO A 448 -5.03 4.56 8.95
CA PRO A 448 -4.50 5.08 7.70
C PRO A 448 -5.10 4.36 6.49
N LEU A 449 -5.43 5.13 5.45
CA LEU A 449 -5.97 4.65 4.17
C LEU A 449 -5.08 5.14 3.03
N GLY A 450 -5.02 4.37 1.95
CA GLY A 450 -4.39 4.77 0.71
C GLY A 450 -5.41 4.85 -0.43
N LEU A 451 -5.57 6.02 -1.03
CA LEU A 451 -6.38 6.22 -2.21
C LEU A 451 -5.56 6.87 -3.31
N GLY A 452 -5.52 6.22 -4.47
CA GLY A 452 -4.83 6.70 -5.64
C GLY A 452 -5.69 6.65 -6.89
N TYR A 453 -5.04 6.84 -8.02
CA TYR A 453 -5.69 6.69 -9.33
C TYR A 453 -4.77 6.03 -10.36
N ALA A 454 -5.36 5.51 -11.43
CA ALA A 454 -4.69 4.97 -12.59
C ALA A 454 -5.09 5.75 -13.84
N ASN A 455 -4.30 5.59 -14.90
CA ASN A 455 -4.61 6.12 -16.24
C ASN A 455 -4.53 7.65 -16.39
N LEU A 456 -3.72 8.34 -15.57
CA LEU A 456 -3.47 9.77 -15.79
C LEU A 456 -2.89 10.05 -17.18
N GLY A 457 -1.84 9.30 -17.58
CA GLY A 457 -1.24 9.44 -18.90
C GLY A 457 -2.25 9.18 -20.02
N ALA A 458 -3.11 8.16 -19.89
CA ALA A 458 -4.17 7.88 -20.86
C ALA A 458 -5.21 9.01 -20.93
N LEU A 459 -5.61 9.57 -19.79
CA LEU A 459 -6.53 10.72 -19.73
C LEU A 459 -5.93 11.93 -20.46
N LEU A 460 -4.68 12.29 -20.16
CA LEU A 460 -4.00 13.41 -20.80
C LEU A 460 -3.87 13.20 -22.32
N MET A 461 -3.46 12.00 -22.76
CA MET A 461 -3.40 11.65 -24.18
C MET A 461 -4.75 11.76 -24.87
N ALA A 462 -5.81 11.21 -24.26
CA ALA A 462 -7.17 11.29 -24.80
C ALA A 462 -7.72 12.72 -24.84
N SER A 463 -7.18 13.62 -24.04
CA SER A 463 -7.51 15.04 -24.00
C SER A 463 -6.58 15.89 -24.88
N GLY A 464 -5.63 15.30 -25.60
CA GLY A 464 -4.66 16.01 -26.44
C GLY A 464 -3.64 16.84 -25.65
N VAL A 465 -3.42 16.51 -24.39
CA VAL A 465 -2.48 17.22 -23.49
C VAL A 465 -1.18 16.42 -23.38
N PRO A 466 -0.02 16.99 -23.74
CA PRO A 466 1.26 16.32 -23.52
C PRO A 466 1.52 16.05 -22.05
N TYR A 467 2.04 14.86 -21.73
CA TYR A 467 2.31 14.47 -20.34
C TYR A 467 3.31 15.43 -19.67
N ASP A 468 4.41 15.75 -20.37
CA ASP A 468 5.39 16.72 -19.91
C ASP A 468 5.05 18.13 -20.43
N SER A 469 4.00 18.71 -19.88
CA SER A 469 3.58 20.11 -20.17
C SER A 469 3.04 20.77 -18.90
N GLU A 470 3.00 22.10 -18.89
CA GLU A 470 2.37 22.87 -17.80
C GLU A 470 0.90 22.47 -17.62
N ALA A 471 0.17 22.29 -18.71
CA ALA A 471 -1.23 21.85 -18.67
C ALA A 471 -1.38 20.44 -18.11
N GLY A 472 -0.48 19.50 -18.48
CA GLY A 472 -0.46 18.15 -17.95
C GLY A 472 -0.21 18.11 -16.43
N ARG A 473 0.79 18.86 -15.97
CA ARG A 473 1.10 18.99 -14.54
C ARG A 473 -0.05 19.67 -13.77
N ALA A 474 -0.62 20.72 -14.31
CA ALA A 474 -1.74 21.42 -13.71
C ALA A 474 -3.01 20.57 -13.62
N CYS A 475 -3.32 19.78 -14.66
CA CYS A 475 -4.42 18.82 -14.65
C CYS A 475 -4.21 17.76 -13.57
N ALA A 476 -3.03 17.16 -13.49
CA ALA A 476 -2.69 16.17 -12.46
C ALA A 476 -2.81 16.77 -11.05
N ALA A 477 -2.32 17.98 -10.84
CA ALA A 477 -2.42 18.69 -9.56
C ALA A 477 -3.88 18.95 -9.16
N ALA A 478 -4.73 19.41 -10.09
CA ALA A 478 -6.14 19.69 -9.82
C ALA A 478 -6.93 18.41 -9.46
N ILE A 479 -6.75 17.31 -10.22
CA ILE A 479 -7.40 16.01 -9.95
C ILE A 479 -6.95 15.45 -8.59
N THR A 480 -5.64 15.53 -8.30
CA THR A 480 -5.11 15.05 -7.01
C THR A 480 -5.62 15.89 -5.85
N ALA A 481 -5.68 17.21 -6.00
CA ALA A 481 -6.23 18.13 -4.99
C ALA A 481 -7.71 17.82 -4.73
N LEU A 482 -8.51 17.59 -5.77
CA LEU A 482 -9.92 17.22 -5.66
C LEU A 482 -10.07 15.88 -4.93
N MET A 483 -9.33 14.85 -5.33
CA MET A 483 -9.39 13.53 -4.72
C MET A 483 -9.05 13.58 -3.23
N THR A 484 -7.95 14.24 -2.87
CA THR A 484 -7.47 14.31 -1.49
C THR A 484 -8.40 15.15 -0.62
N GLY A 485 -8.86 16.31 -1.12
CA GLY A 485 -9.82 17.15 -0.41
C GLY A 485 -11.14 16.44 -0.13
N GLU A 486 -11.70 15.73 -1.12
CA GLU A 486 -12.94 14.97 -0.94
C GLU A 486 -12.76 13.77 -0.01
N ALA A 487 -11.62 13.07 -0.09
CA ALA A 487 -11.29 11.97 0.82
C ALA A 487 -11.27 12.44 2.28
N TYR A 488 -10.66 13.56 2.59
CA TYR A 488 -10.68 14.14 3.94
C TYR A 488 -12.05 14.71 4.33
N ALA A 489 -12.81 15.28 3.39
CA ALA A 489 -14.19 15.71 3.66
C ALA A 489 -15.06 14.50 4.04
N MET A 490 -14.93 13.37 3.32
CA MET A 490 -15.64 12.14 3.65
C MET A 490 -15.17 11.54 4.98
N SER A 491 -13.86 11.52 5.24
CA SER A 491 -13.31 11.09 6.53
C SER A 491 -13.88 11.91 7.69
N ALA A 492 -14.03 13.22 7.54
CA ALA A 492 -14.64 14.09 8.55
C ALA A 492 -16.16 13.86 8.67
N ARG A 493 -16.87 13.56 7.57
CA ARG A 493 -18.29 13.15 7.60
C ARG A 493 -18.46 11.83 8.36
N ILE A 494 -17.58 10.85 8.15
CA ILE A 494 -17.58 9.61 8.92
C ILE A 494 -17.31 9.91 10.40
N ALA A 495 -16.32 10.76 10.71
CA ALA A 495 -16.00 11.13 12.08
C ALA A 495 -17.19 11.80 12.82
N ALA A 496 -18.03 12.57 12.13
CA ALA A 496 -19.23 13.17 12.72
C ALA A 496 -20.21 12.11 13.28
N HIS A 497 -20.23 10.91 12.74
CA HIS A 497 -21.12 9.81 13.14
C HIS A 497 -20.43 8.79 14.06
N THR A 498 -19.19 8.40 13.75
CA THR A 498 -18.46 7.33 14.46
C THR A 498 -17.44 7.86 15.46
N GLY A 499 -17.17 9.17 15.45
CA GLY A 499 -16.03 9.79 16.12
C GLY A 499 -14.76 9.77 15.27
N PRO A 500 -13.78 10.65 15.55
CA PRO A 500 -12.50 10.66 14.87
C PRO A 500 -11.67 9.40 15.19
N PHE A 501 -10.52 9.21 14.53
CA PHE A 501 -9.59 8.16 14.94
C PHE A 501 -9.13 8.36 16.38
N SER A 502 -8.87 7.29 17.13
CA SER A 502 -8.73 7.38 18.60
C SER A 502 -7.54 8.21 19.07
N ALA A 503 -6.48 8.30 18.27
CA ALA A 503 -5.31 9.15 18.55
C ALA A 503 -5.47 10.60 18.01
N PHE A 504 -6.65 10.99 17.55
CA PHE A 504 -6.85 12.30 16.91
C PHE A 504 -6.62 13.46 17.87
N GLU A 505 -7.14 13.42 19.08
CA GLU A 505 -7.02 14.55 20.01
C GLU A 505 -5.56 14.88 20.33
N GLN A 506 -4.70 13.88 20.47
CA GLN A 506 -3.25 14.05 20.62
C GLN A 506 -2.62 14.71 19.39
N ASN A 507 -3.16 14.43 18.21
CA ASN A 507 -2.64 14.89 16.91
C ASN A 507 -3.51 15.96 16.24
N ARG A 508 -4.51 16.51 16.92
CA ARG A 508 -5.44 17.49 16.36
C ARG A 508 -4.72 18.66 15.67
N GLN A 509 -3.75 19.25 16.36
CA GLN A 509 -3.03 20.40 15.82
C GLN A 509 -2.18 20.07 14.60
N PRO A 510 -1.27 19.08 14.62
CA PRO A 510 -0.49 18.74 13.44
C PRO A 510 -1.37 18.24 12.29
N CYS A 511 -2.40 17.44 12.55
CA CYS A 511 -3.31 16.94 11.53
C CYS A 511 -4.00 18.09 10.79
N LEU A 512 -4.69 18.97 11.51
CA LEU A 512 -5.40 20.11 10.91
C LEU A 512 -4.45 21.13 10.25
N ALA A 513 -3.23 21.30 10.78
CA ALA A 513 -2.22 22.14 10.15
C ALA A 513 -1.80 21.59 8.78
N VAL A 514 -1.61 20.27 8.65
CA VAL A 514 -1.29 19.63 7.37
C VAL A 514 -2.45 19.73 6.39
N LEU A 515 -3.70 19.54 6.82
CA LEU A 515 -4.87 19.73 5.96
C LEU A 515 -4.94 21.17 5.40
N ARG A 516 -4.68 22.18 6.25
CA ARG A 516 -4.63 23.58 5.81
C ARG A 516 -3.48 23.86 4.86
N LYS A 517 -2.31 23.21 5.05
CA LYS A 517 -1.19 23.29 4.09
C LYS A 517 -1.60 22.78 2.71
N HIS A 518 -2.24 21.61 2.64
CA HIS A 518 -2.74 21.07 1.38
C HIS A 518 -3.76 21.99 0.72
N ALA A 519 -4.71 22.51 1.48
CA ALA A 519 -5.70 23.47 0.95
C ALA A 519 -5.05 24.75 0.40
N ALA A 520 -4.00 25.25 1.04
CA ALA A 520 -3.27 26.42 0.56
C ALA A 520 -2.53 26.16 -0.76
N GLU A 521 -2.04 24.92 -0.98
CA GLU A 521 -1.39 24.57 -2.25
C GLU A 521 -2.38 24.52 -3.43
N VAL A 522 -3.68 24.36 -3.20
CA VAL A 522 -4.69 24.42 -4.27
C VAL A 522 -4.68 25.80 -4.97
N GLU A 523 -4.41 26.86 -4.22
CA GLU A 523 -4.35 28.23 -4.76
C GLU A 523 -3.12 28.46 -5.66
N ARG A 524 -2.14 27.56 -5.61
CA ARG A 524 -0.93 27.59 -6.43
C ARG A 524 -1.03 26.75 -7.70
N ILE A 525 -2.15 26.04 -7.90
CA ILE A 525 -2.37 25.26 -9.12
C ILE A 525 -2.41 26.20 -10.31
N ASP A 526 -1.62 25.88 -11.32
CA ASP A 526 -1.47 26.72 -12.51
C ASP A 526 -2.79 26.89 -13.27
N ARG A 527 -2.96 28.04 -13.90
CA ARG A 527 -4.15 28.46 -14.67
C ARG A 527 -4.51 27.53 -15.84
N HIS A 528 -3.59 26.67 -16.28
CA HIS A 528 -3.85 25.68 -17.32
C HIS A 528 -4.66 24.46 -16.83
N ALA A 529 -4.88 24.34 -15.50
CA ALA A 529 -5.76 23.31 -14.98
C ALA A 529 -7.22 23.58 -15.37
N PRO A 530 -8.06 22.53 -15.53
CA PRO A 530 -9.50 22.71 -15.75
C PRO A 530 -10.13 23.50 -14.61
N PRO A 531 -10.77 24.66 -14.88
CA PRO A 531 -11.25 25.56 -13.81
C PRO A 531 -12.34 24.98 -12.93
N ASP A 532 -13.19 24.12 -13.49
CA ASP A 532 -14.25 23.38 -12.79
C ASP A 532 -13.67 22.38 -11.80
N VAL A 533 -12.60 21.66 -12.16
CA VAL A 533 -11.90 20.73 -11.27
C VAL A 533 -11.23 21.47 -10.11
N VAL A 534 -10.57 22.61 -10.39
CA VAL A 534 -9.96 23.46 -9.35
C VAL A 534 -11.03 24.01 -8.40
N THR A 535 -12.16 24.45 -8.94
CA THR A 535 -13.30 24.96 -8.14
C THR A 535 -13.86 23.86 -7.24
N ALA A 536 -14.04 22.64 -7.77
CA ALA A 536 -14.48 21.49 -7.01
C ALA A 536 -13.46 21.14 -5.90
N ALA A 537 -12.16 21.17 -6.21
CA ALA A 537 -11.09 20.91 -5.23
C ALA A 537 -11.12 21.92 -4.07
N ARG A 538 -11.27 23.23 -4.37
CA ARG A 538 -11.45 24.27 -3.34
C ARG A 538 -12.63 23.98 -2.43
N GLY A 539 -13.77 23.60 -3.02
CA GLY A 539 -14.98 23.26 -2.27
C GLY A 539 -14.77 22.07 -1.34
N SER A 540 -14.14 21.00 -1.85
CA SER A 540 -13.85 19.78 -1.06
C SER A 540 -12.88 20.07 0.09
N TRP A 541 -11.83 20.87 -0.11
CA TRP A 541 -10.91 21.25 0.95
C TRP A 541 -11.54 22.18 1.99
N ALA A 542 -12.37 23.15 1.56
CA ALA A 542 -13.11 24.00 2.49
C ALA A 542 -14.03 23.17 3.40
N GLU A 543 -14.72 22.19 2.83
CA GLU A 543 -15.57 21.25 3.57
C GLU A 543 -14.74 20.36 4.52
N ALA A 544 -13.63 19.81 4.05
CA ALA A 544 -12.73 18.98 4.85
C ALA A 544 -12.22 19.71 6.09
N ILE A 545 -11.79 20.98 5.93
CA ILE A 545 -11.31 21.80 7.05
C ILE A 545 -12.46 22.12 8.00
N ARG A 546 -13.60 22.61 7.47
CA ARG A 546 -14.76 22.98 8.28
C ARG A 546 -15.26 21.80 9.14
N LEU A 547 -15.41 20.62 8.55
CA LEU A 547 -15.86 19.42 9.27
C LEU A 547 -14.75 18.86 10.16
N GLY A 548 -13.50 18.91 9.73
CA GLY A 548 -12.35 18.49 10.50
C GLY A 548 -12.16 19.29 11.79
N ASP A 549 -12.40 20.61 11.74
CA ASP A 549 -12.40 21.48 12.93
C ASP A 549 -13.52 21.09 13.93
N LEU A 550 -14.69 20.73 13.42
CA LEU A 550 -15.86 20.40 14.24
C LEU A 550 -15.83 18.98 14.81
N HIS A 551 -15.46 18.00 14.01
CA HIS A 551 -15.63 16.59 14.32
C HIS A 551 -14.31 15.79 14.35
N GLY A 552 -13.20 16.40 13.91
CA GLY A 552 -11.98 15.68 13.58
C GLY A 552 -12.12 14.91 12.26
N VAL A 553 -11.12 14.07 11.97
CA VAL A 553 -11.13 13.15 10.82
C VAL A 553 -11.07 11.70 11.31
N ARG A 554 -11.66 10.79 10.54
CA ARG A 554 -11.70 9.37 10.89
C ARG A 554 -10.45 8.61 10.47
N ASN A 555 -9.76 9.13 9.44
CA ASN A 555 -8.61 8.48 8.80
C ASN A 555 -7.46 9.48 8.63
#